data_9acd4bbfbac6e28c208933470db0bfa6
#
_entry.id   9acd4bbfbac6e28c208933470db0bfa6
#
_cell.length_a   1.000
_cell.length_b   1.000
_cell.length_c   1.000
_cell.angle_alpha   90.00
_cell.angle_beta   90.00
_cell.angle_gamma   90.00
#
_symmetry.space_group_name_H-M   'P 1'
#
loop_
_entity.id
_entity.type
_entity.pdbx_description
1 polymer ?
#
loop_
_entity_poly.entity_id
_entity_poly.type
_entity_poly.pdbx_seq_one_letter_code
_entity_poly.pdbx_strand_id
1 'polypeptide(L)'
;MKKYIYSLFLALVSVAMLTACSADEGTDEGTDGKAKVTLYSYTAAVPYDADCDAYVRVVANNATAEAYALAETADEKSANVEKLGEAGYADYVVSKGKKLDKISGFSSQDVYFQNLPKGDNKITIVAVGKGGKSACEATFSSIAWNDVIKGTYTFGVPSAKEAFGKSSVETTLQVCESNPALYRFKNLFGTGYHLKITAVGEGSDEDGDYTMFRVPAQSTGLDYRTFGALSVRDVAAWQNSDDFLDCKLYSDHSGFFWAQYFVSAGNAGYGYDEFAPAE
;
A
#
# COMPACT_ATOMS: atom_id res chain seq x y z
N MET A 1 -13.68 35.71 10.97
CA MET A 1 -13.74 34.46 11.74
C MET A 1 -13.97 33.30 10.80
N LYS A 2 -12.92 32.84 10.07
CA LYS A 2 -12.89 31.63 9.23
C LYS A 2 -11.43 31.18 9.14
N LYS A 3 -10.85 30.67 10.23
CA LYS A 3 -9.44 30.26 10.27
C LYS A 3 -9.21 28.99 11.09
N TYR A 4 -10.09 28.00 11.11
CA TYR A 4 -9.83 26.76 11.86
C TYR A 4 -10.59 25.56 11.28
N ILE A 5 -10.44 25.22 9.99
CA ILE A 5 -11.01 23.97 9.44
C ILE A 5 -9.99 23.09 8.71
N TYR A 6 -8.75 23.53 8.51
CA TYR A 6 -7.76 22.76 7.72
C TYR A 6 -6.77 21.92 8.52
N SER A 7 -7.01 21.73 9.82
CA SER A 7 -6.06 21.01 10.70
C SER A 7 -6.44 19.58 11.05
N LEU A 8 -7.44 18.97 10.39
CA LEU A 8 -7.96 17.65 10.82
C LEU A 8 -7.88 16.54 9.78
N PHE A 9 -7.11 16.68 8.69
CA PHE A 9 -7.05 15.65 7.65
C PHE A 9 -5.67 15.02 7.44
N LEU A 10 -4.71 15.26 8.33
CA LEU A 10 -3.36 14.69 8.18
C LEU A 10 -3.04 13.56 9.18
N ALA A 11 -4.05 12.87 9.68
CA ALA A 11 -3.85 11.77 10.63
C ALA A 11 -4.65 10.52 10.24
N LEU A 12 -4.63 10.13 8.97
CA LEU A 12 -5.15 8.84 8.53
C LEU A 12 -4.06 8.02 7.85
N VAL A 13 -2.89 8.00 8.51
CA VAL A 13 -1.85 7.05 8.17
C VAL A 13 -1.75 6.05 9.31
N SER A 14 -2.11 4.80 9.00
CA SER A 14 -1.74 3.59 9.74
C SER A 14 -2.11 3.56 11.23
N VAL A 15 -3.38 3.49 11.55
CA VAL A 15 -3.76 2.61 12.65
C VAL A 15 -3.77 1.20 12.06
N ALA A 16 -2.61 0.55 12.06
CA ALA A 16 -2.58 -0.90 12.10
C ALA A 16 -3.39 -1.28 13.34
N MET A 17 -4.68 -1.57 13.17
CA MET A 17 -5.42 -2.26 14.20
C MET A 17 -4.74 -3.61 14.34
N LEU A 18 -3.85 -3.68 15.34
CA LEU A 18 -3.49 -4.92 15.97
C LEU A 18 -4.77 -5.47 16.61
N THR A 19 -5.63 -6.08 15.81
CA THR A 19 -6.49 -7.12 16.33
C THR A 19 -5.56 -8.30 16.59
N ALA A 20 -4.73 -8.14 17.62
CA ALA A 20 -4.20 -9.28 18.29
C ALA A 20 -5.42 -10.14 18.62
N CYS A 21 -5.55 -11.32 18.05
CA CYS A 21 -6.16 -12.42 18.75
C CYS A 21 -5.55 -12.34 20.15
N SER A 22 -6.39 -12.16 21.18
CA SER A 22 -5.94 -12.00 22.55
C SER A 22 -4.80 -12.99 22.80
N ALA A 23 -3.57 -12.51 22.76
CA ALA A 23 -2.46 -13.27 23.21
C ALA A 23 -2.65 -13.34 24.72
N ASP A 24 -3.12 -14.48 25.20
CA ASP A 24 -2.62 -14.96 26.45
C ASP A 24 -1.11 -15.00 26.25
N GLU A 25 -0.43 -14.02 26.79
CA GLU A 25 1.02 -14.05 26.98
C GLU A 25 1.32 -15.17 27.97
N GLY A 26 1.11 -16.42 27.55
CA GLY A 26 1.53 -17.61 28.27
C GLY A 26 2.96 -17.88 27.88
N THR A 27 3.90 -17.32 28.60
CA THR A 27 5.30 -17.77 28.66
C THR A 27 5.44 -19.09 29.45
N ASP A 28 4.37 -19.86 29.59
CA ASP A 28 4.43 -21.14 30.24
C ASP A 28 4.88 -22.21 29.25
N GLU A 29 6.07 -22.76 29.52
CA GLU A 29 6.51 -24.02 28.89
C GLU A 29 5.45 -25.10 29.19
N GLY A 30 4.52 -25.34 28.24
CA GLY A 30 3.54 -26.42 28.38
C GLY A 30 2.15 -26.14 27.83
N THR A 31 1.84 -24.95 27.29
CA THR A 31 0.52 -24.63 26.74
C THR A 31 0.34 -25.02 25.27
N ASP A 32 1.28 -25.72 24.63
CA ASP A 32 1.15 -26.30 23.28
C ASP A 32 0.18 -27.49 23.23
N GLY A 33 -0.93 -27.40 23.98
CA GLY A 33 -1.98 -28.42 23.96
C GLY A 33 -2.75 -28.49 22.65
N LYS A 34 -2.74 -27.38 21.87
CA LYS A 34 -3.49 -27.24 20.62
C LYS A 34 -2.66 -26.51 19.56
N ALA A 35 -2.79 -26.94 18.31
CA ALA A 35 -2.22 -26.24 17.16
C ALA A 35 -2.73 -24.79 17.10
N LYS A 36 -1.82 -23.82 16.99
CA LYS A 36 -2.12 -22.38 16.95
C LYS A 36 -1.10 -21.62 16.10
N VAL A 37 -1.57 -20.59 15.42
CA VAL A 37 -0.73 -19.60 14.73
C VAL A 37 -1.05 -18.20 15.24
N THR A 38 -0.04 -17.33 15.20
CA THR A 38 -0.15 -15.90 15.43
C THR A 38 0.19 -15.18 14.12
N LEU A 39 -0.58 -14.13 13.80
CA LEU A 39 -0.42 -13.35 12.58
C LEU A 39 0.11 -11.97 12.91
N TYR A 40 1.09 -11.54 12.10
CA TYR A 40 1.62 -10.18 12.11
C TYR A 40 1.45 -9.60 10.71
N SER A 41 0.65 -8.52 10.60
CA SER A 41 0.44 -7.81 9.34
C SER A 41 1.50 -6.73 9.16
N TYR A 42 2.06 -6.65 7.95
CA TYR A 42 3.04 -5.65 7.56
C TYR A 42 2.60 -4.98 6.26
N THR A 43 3.11 -3.79 5.99
CA THR A 43 2.98 -3.17 4.68
C THR A 43 3.82 -3.96 3.67
N ALA A 44 3.21 -4.38 2.57
CA ALA A 44 3.92 -5.05 1.50
C ALA A 44 4.97 -4.09 0.91
N ALA A 45 6.19 -4.59 0.74
CA ALA A 45 7.28 -3.85 0.12
C ALA A 45 7.51 -4.38 -1.30
N VAL A 46 8.18 -3.58 -2.11
CA VAL A 46 8.57 -3.97 -3.48
C VAL A 46 9.12 -5.40 -3.54
N PRO A 47 8.70 -6.20 -4.53
CA PRO A 47 7.99 -5.82 -5.76
C PRO A 47 6.45 -5.81 -5.65
N TYR A 48 5.90 -5.84 -4.46
CA TYR A 48 4.46 -5.88 -4.19
C TYR A 48 3.87 -4.47 -4.16
N ASP A 49 2.60 -4.34 -4.55
CA ASP A 49 1.83 -3.10 -4.44
C ASP A 49 1.07 -3.05 -3.10
N ALA A 50 1.51 -2.20 -2.17
CA ALA A 50 0.91 -2.08 -0.84
C ALA A 50 -0.58 -1.67 -0.87
N ASP A 51 -1.10 -1.19 -2.00
CA ASP A 51 -2.51 -0.81 -2.15
C ASP A 51 -3.43 -2.01 -2.38
N CYS A 52 -2.91 -3.13 -2.91
CA CYS A 52 -3.71 -4.32 -3.22
C CYS A 52 -3.03 -5.65 -2.86
N ASP A 53 -1.81 -5.62 -2.33
CA ASP A 53 -1.08 -6.81 -1.91
C ASP A 53 -0.92 -6.84 -0.39
N ALA A 54 -1.41 -7.88 0.25
CA ALA A 54 -1.27 -8.06 1.69
C ALA A 54 -0.01 -8.87 2.02
N TYR A 55 0.69 -8.46 3.09
CA TYR A 55 1.81 -9.19 3.66
C TYR A 55 1.51 -9.59 5.10
N VAL A 56 1.55 -10.89 5.37
CA VAL A 56 1.32 -11.46 6.71
C VAL A 56 2.47 -12.42 7.06
N ARG A 57 3.07 -12.23 8.23
CA ARG A 57 3.95 -13.23 8.84
C ARG A 57 3.13 -14.14 9.72
N VAL A 58 3.20 -15.43 9.44
CA VAL A 58 2.54 -16.51 10.20
C VAL A 58 3.58 -17.14 11.12
N VAL A 59 3.32 -17.17 12.42
CA VAL A 59 4.18 -17.81 13.43
C VAL A 59 3.39 -18.94 14.07
N ALA A 60 3.92 -20.15 14.03
CA ALA A 60 3.28 -21.35 14.54
C ALA A 60 3.89 -21.82 15.88
N ASN A 61 3.08 -22.43 16.73
CA ASN A 61 3.53 -23.10 17.94
C ASN A 61 3.97 -24.55 17.69
N ASN A 62 4.57 -25.20 18.67
CA ASN A 62 5.07 -26.59 18.58
C ASN A 62 3.98 -27.63 18.29
N ALA A 63 2.71 -27.35 18.64
CA ALA A 63 1.58 -28.25 18.39
C ALA A 63 1.08 -28.22 16.94
N THR A 64 1.55 -27.25 16.14
CA THR A 64 1.13 -27.08 14.73
C THR A 64 1.95 -28.00 13.83
N ALA A 65 1.29 -28.88 13.09
CA ALA A 65 1.91 -29.74 12.09
C ALA A 65 1.87 -29.09 10.70
N GLU A 66 0.76 -28.43 10.37
CA GLU A 66 0.50 -27.79 9.08
C GLU A 66 -0.30 -26.52 9.27
N ALA A 67 -0.21 -25.59 8.29
CA ALA A 67 -1.11 -24.45 8.22
C ALA A 67 -1.54 -24.19 6.78
N TYR A 68 -2.75 -23.63 6.63
CA TYR A 68 -3.38 -23.33 5.36
C TYR A 68 -3.90 -21.90 5.38
N ALA A 69 -3.69 -21.16 4.29
CA ALA A 69 -3.98 -19.74 4.16
C ALA A 69 -5.00 -19.51 3.04
N LEU A 70 -6.06 -18.76 3.33
CA LEU A 70 -7.06 -18.33 2.37
C LEU A 70 -7.34 -16.85 2.55
N ALA A 71 -7.42 -16.12 1.44
CA ALA A 71 -7.90 -14.73 1.41
C ALA A 71 -9.22 -14.69 0.64
N GLU A 72 -10.21 -14.02 1.22
CA GLU A 72 -11.56 -13.83 0.68
C GLU A 72 -12.01 -12.40 0.98
N THR A 73 -12.94 -11.87 0.21
CA THR A 73 -13.63 -10.65 0.61
C THR A 73 -14.41 -10.87 1.90
N ALA A 74 -14.68 -9.79 2.65
CA ALA A 74 -15.46 -9.89 3.88
C ALA A 74 -16.84 -10.54 3.66
N ASP A 75 -17.49 -10.23 2.52
CA ASP A 75 -18.79 -10.78 2.15
C ASP A 75 -18.72 -12.28 1.81
N GLU A 76 -17.71 -12.69 1.02
CA GLU A 76 -17.50 -14.12 0.69
C GLU A 76 -17.24 -14.94 1.95
N LYS A 77 -16.39 -14.45 2.84
CA LYS A 77 -16.16 -15.13 4.11
C LYS A 77 -17.43 -15.24 4.94
N SER A 78 -18.18 -14.14 5.08
CA SER A 78 -19.44 -14.15 5.85
C SER A 78 -20.42 -15.17 5.31
N ALA A 79 -20.60 -15.23 3.99
CA ALA A 79 -21.47 -16.21 3.34
C ALA A 79 -20.98 -17.66 3.55
N ASN A 80 -19.66 -17.90 3.50
CA ASN A 80 -19.09 -19.21 3.73
C ASN A 80 -19.25 -19.67 5.18
N VAL A 81 -19.03 -18.76 6.16
CA VAL A 81 -19.24 -19.06 7.59
C VAL A 81 -20.72 -19.31 7.90
N GLU A 82 -21.63 -18.51 7.35
CA GLU A 82 -23.08 -18.73 7.51
C GLU A 82 -23.51 -20.09 6.98
N LYS A 83 -23.00 -20.51 5.84
CA LYS A 83 -23.34 -21.78 5.19
C LYS A 83 -22.74 -22.99 5.89
N LEU A 84 -21.50 -22.90 6.38
CA LEU A 84 -20.71 -24.04 6.82
C LEU A 84 -20.60 -24.14 8.36
N GLY A 85 -20.88 -23.06 9.08
CA GLY A 85 -20.50 -22.87 10.47
C GLY A 85 -18.99 -22.74 10.64
N GLU A 86 -18.54 -22.30 11.81
CA GLU A 86 -17.10 -22.04 12.10
C GLU A 86 -16.21 -23.29 11.88
N ALA A 87 -16.66 -24.45 12.33
CA ALA A 87 -15.92 -25.70 12.16
C ALA A 87 -15.83 -26.13 10.69
N GLY A 88 -16.93 -26.06 9.95
CA GLY A 88 -16.98 -26.37 8.53
C GLY A 88 -16.19 -25.35 7.70
N TYR A 89 -16.17 -24.09 8.12
CA TYR A 89 -15.35 -23.07 7.48
C TYR A 89 -13.84 -23.35 7.66
N ALA A 90 -13.41 -23.81 8.84
CA ALA A 90 -12.03 -24.24 9.01
C ALA A 90 -11.65 -25.40 8.09
N ASP A 91 -12.56 -26.37 7.88
CA ASP A 91 -12.36 -27.46 6.91
C ASP A 91 -12.30 -26.94 5.47
N TYR A 92 -13.14 -25.97 5.13
CA TYR A 92 -13.14 -25.31 3.83
C TYR A 92 -11.79 -24.62 3.57
N VAL A 93 -11.25 -23.86 4.54
CA VAL A 93 -9.93 -23.21 4.42
C VAL A 93 -8.82 -24.26 4.21
N VAL A 94 -8.85 -25.38 4.93
CA VAL A 94 -7.89 -26.47 4.71
C VAL A 94 -8.00 -27.07 3.33
N SER A 95 -9.22 -27.17 2.77
CA SER A 95 -9.45 -27.77 1.45
C SER A 95 -9.16 -26.85 0.27
N LYS A 96 -9.37 -25.54 0.43
CA LYS A 96 -9.28 -24.53 -0.64
C LYS A 96 -8.06 -23.62 -0.53
N GLY A 97 -7.59 -23.42 0.68
CA GLY A 97 -6.46 -22.54 0.97
C GLY A 97 -5.12 -23.10 0.49
N LYS A 98 -4.15 -22.23 0.38
CA LYS A 98 -2.77 -22.57 0.08
C LYS A 98 -2.10 -23.16 1.33
N LYS A 99 -1.53 -24.37 1.22
CA LYS A 99 -0.69 -24.94 2.26
C LYS A 99 0.58 -24.09 2.43
N LEU A 100 0.97 -23.85 3.66
CA LEU A 100 2.17 -23.11 4.00
C LEU A 100 3.34 -24.08 4.19
N ASP A 101 4.26 -24.11 3.23
CA ASP A 101 5.29 -25.14 3.11
C ASP A 101 6.35 -25.12 4.22
N LYS A 102 6.52 -23.96 4.89
CA LYS A 102 7.52 -23.77 5.94
C LYS A 102 6.95 -23.83 7.36
N ILE A 103 5.67 -24.18 7.49
CA ILE A 103 5.00 -24.29 8.78
C ILE A 103 4.98 -25.74 9.22
N SER A 104 5.78 -26.04 10.26
CA SER A 104 5.80 -27.31 10.97
C SER A 104 6.48 -27.11 12.32
N GLY A 105 5.78 -27.39 13.42
CA GLY A 105 6.27 -27.09 14.76
C GLY A 105 6.51 -25.60 14.98
N PHE A 106 7.41 -25.26 15.89
CA PHE A 106 7.78 -23.87 16.16
C PHE A 106 8.53 -23.26 14.96
N SER A 107 7.80 -22.58 14.08
CA SER A 107 8.28 -22.08 12.81
C SER A 107 7.55 -20.80 12.39
N SER A 108 8.07 -20.13 11.38
CA SER A 108 7.41 -18.95 10.79
C SER A 108 7.54 -18.91 9.28
N GLN A 109 6.55 -18.27 8.62
CA GLN A 109 6.54 -18.05 7.18
C GLN A 109 5.94 -16.71 6.83
N ASP A 110 6.59 -16.00 5.91
CA ASP A 110 6.06 -14.81 5.27
C ASP A 110 5.14 -15.21 4.10
N VAL A 111 3.94 -14.67 4.09
CA VAL A 111 2.91 -14.98 3.10
C VAL A 111 2.44 -13.68 2.44
N TYR A 112 2.41 -13.67 1.11
CA TYR A 112 1.90 -12.56 0.32
C TYR A 112 0.65 -13.01 -0.44
N PHE A 113 -0.38 -12.16 -0.39
CA PHE A 113 -1.61 -12.29 -1.16
C PHE A 113 -1.66 -11.12 -2.13
N GLN A 114 -1.62 -11.40 -3.43
CA GLN A 114 -1.49 -10.39 -4.46
C GLN A 114 -2.83 -10.09 -5.14
N ASN A 115 -2.99 -8.84 -5.59
CA ASN A 115 -4.15 -8.38 -6.35
C ASN A 115 -5.48 -8.66 -5.64
N LEU A 116 -5.52 -8.42 -4.34
CA LEU A 116 -6.74 -8.59 -3.56
C LEU A 116 -7.84 -7.64 -4.06
N PRO A 117 -9.09 -8.12 -4.12
CA PRO A 117 -10.22 -7.30 -4.52
C PRO A 117 -10.37 -6.05 -3.66
N LYS A 118 -10.95 -4.99 -4.23
CA LYS A 118 -11.27 -3.75 -3.51
C LYS A 118 -12.09 -4.02 -2.24
N GLY A 119 -11.79 -3.28 -1.19
CA GLY A 119 -12.47 -3.33 0.10
C GLY A 119 -11.78 -4.25 1.10
N ASP A 120 -12.52 -4.62 2.13
CA ASP A 120 -11.98 -5.43 3.21
C ASP A 120 -11.87 -6.90 2.78
N ASN A 121 -10.65 -7.40 2.83
CA ASN A 121 -10.31 -8.79 2.61
C ASN A 121 -9.94 -9.45 3.94
N LYS A 122 -10.43 -10.65 4.14
CA LYS A 122 -10.17 -11.48 5.31
C LYS A 122 -9.15 -12.54 4.96
N ILE A 123 -8.01 -12.51 5.63
CA ILE A 123 -6.93 -13.48 5.48
C ILE A 123 -7.07 -14.45 6.64
N THR A 124 -7.56 -15.65 6.36
CA THR A 124 -7.75 -16.70 7.37
C THR A 124 -6.64 -17.71 7.27
N ILE A 125 -5.97 -17.97 8.39
CA ILE A 125 -4.97 -19.04 8.51
C ILE A 125 -5.51 -20.10 9.46
N VAL A 126 -5.59 -21.35 8.98
CA VAL A 126 -5.97 -22.49 9.80
C VAL A 126 -4.76 -23.32 10.12
N ALA A 127 -4.41 -23.40 11.41
CA ALA A 127 -3.42 -24.32 11.95
C ALA A 127 -4.05 -25.70 12.17
N VAL A 128 -3.34 -26.75 11.79
CA VAL A 128 -3.73 -28.15 11.95
C VAL A 128 -2.65 -28.89 12.72
N GLY A 129 -3.00 -29.70 13.72
CA GLY A 129 -2.02 -30.45 14.48
C GLY A 129 -2.60 -31.04 15.77
N LYS A 130 -1.80 -31.11 16.83
CA LYS A 130 -2.24 -31.62 18.12
C LYS A 130 -3.46 -30.84 18.61
N GLY A 131 -4.45 -31.53 19.13
CA GLY A 131 -5.69 -30.90 19.63
C GLY A 131 -6.65 -30.40 18.54
N GLY A 132 -6.40 -30.73 17.25
CA GLY A 132 -7.28 -30.43 16.13
C GLY A 132 -6.90 -29.19 15.31
N LYS A 133 -7.90 -28.39 14.94
CA LYS A 133 -7.76 -27.19 14.11
C LYS A 133 -7.99 -25.93 14.93
N SER A 134 -7.31 -24.85 14.56
CA SER A 134 -7.63 -23.51 15.04
C SER A 134 -7.45 -22.50 13.90
N ALA A 135 -8.34 -21.50 13.83
CA ALA A 135 -8.28 -20.44 12.86
C ALA A 135 -7.77 -19.15 13.53
N CYS A 136 -7.02 -18.36 12.77
CA CYS A 136 -6.63 -16.99 13.10
C CYS A 136 -6.83 -16.12 11.86
N GLU A 137 -7.16 -14.84 12.04
CA GLU A 137 -7.55 -13.94 10.97
C GLU A 137 -6.79 -12.62 11.03
N ALA A 138 -6.46 -12.08 9.86
CA ALA A 138 -6.06 -10.70 9.64
C ALA A 138 -7.01 -10.04 8.63
N THR A 139 -7.17 -8.72 8.72
CA THR A 139 -7.92 -7.93 7.74
C THR A 139 -6.96 -7.06 6.95
N PHE A 140 -7.19 -6.98 5.64
CA PHE A 140 -6.48 -6.11 4.73
C PHE A 140 -7.49 -5.34 3.87
N SER A 141 -7.42 -4.01 3.89
CA SER A 141 -8.29 -3.15 3.08
C SER A 141 -7.57 -2.77 1.79
N SER A 142 -8.00 -3.35 0.68
CA SER A 142 -7.45 -3.10 -0.64
C SER A 142 -8.06 -1.87 -1.30
N ILE A 143 -7.22 -1.08 -1.96
CA ILE A 143 -7.59 0.09 -2.74
C ILE A 143 -7.64 -0.29 -4.22
N ALA A 144 -8.75 0.04 -4.90
CA ALA A 144 -8.86 -0.10 -6.35
C ALA A 144 -8.55 1.22 -7.05
N TRP A 145 -7.95 1.10 -8.22
CA TRP A 145 -7.53 2.20 -9.07
C TRP A 145 -8.11 2.03 -10.47
N ASN A 146 -8.70 3.10 -11.00
CA ASN A 146 -9.17 3.17 -12.38
C ASN A 146 -8.13 3.87 -13.25
N ASP A 147 -7.82 3.31 -14.41
CA ASP A 147 -6.96 3.93 -15.40
C ASP A 147 -7.67 5.16 -15.97
N VAL A 148 -7.00 6.32 -15.93
CA VAL A 148 -7.47 7.56 -16.55
C VAL A 148 -6.88 7.65 -17.96
N ILE A 149 -5.54 7.70 -18.06
CA ILE A 149 -4.84 7.79 -19.35
C ILE A 149 -3.40 7.26 -19.20
N LYS A 150 -2.88 6.74 -20.29
CA LYS A 150 -1.45 6.44 -20.43
C LYS A 150 -0.69 7.64 -20.92
N GLY A 151 0.59 7.72 -20.59
CA GLY A 151 1.42 8.82 -21.08
C GLY A 151 2.87 8.69 -20.64
N THR A 152 3.63 9.70 -20.97
CA THR A 152 5.07 9.81 -20.64
C THR A 152 5.26 10.81 -19.52
N TYR A 153 5.84 10.36 -18.42
CA TYR A 153 6.29 11.22 -17.33
C TYR A 153 7.77 11.53 -17.51
N THR A 154 8.12 12.81 -17.58
CA THR A 154 9.48 13.32 -17.80
C THR A 154 10.01 13.96 -16.52
N PHE A 155 11.13 13.46 -16.01
CA PHE A 155 11.79 14.06 -14.85
C PHE A 155 12.51 15.34 -15.25
N GLY A 156 12.21 16.46 -14.60
CA GLY A 156 12.92 17.73 -14.81
C GLY A 156 14.20 17.85 -14.00
N VAL A 157 14.26 17.16 -12.85
CA VAL A 157 15.35 17.32 -11.87
C VAL A 157 16.54 16.41 -12.21
N PRO A 158 17.78 16.95 -12.31
CA PRO A 158 18.96 16.14 -12.68
C PRO A 158 19.25 14.98 -11.75
N SER A 159 19.08 15.15 -10.43
CA SER A 159 19.31 14.07 -9.46
C SER A 159 18.30 12.93 -9.61
N ALA A 160 17.05 13.23 -9.98
CA ALA A 160 16.06 12.22 -10.32
C ALA A 160 16.49 11.45 -11.57
N LYS A 161 16.85 12.14 -12.66
CA LYS A 161 17.35 11.49 -13.89
C LYS A 161 18.54 10.58 -13.62
N GLU A 162 19.46 11.00 -12.78
CA GLU A 162 20.62 10.21 -12.40
C GLU A 162 20.23 8.97 -11.61
N ALA A 163 19.37 9.10 -10.58
CA ALA A 163 18.94 7.98 -9.75
C ALA A 163 18.13 6.94 -10.54
N PHE A 164 17.28 7.39 -11.47
CA PHE A 164 16.47 6.52 -12.33
C PHE A 164 17.25 5.96 -13.52
N GLY A 165 18.38 6.56 -13.88
CA GLY A 165 19.14 6.19 -15.10
C GLY A 165 18.42 6.50 -16.40
N LYS A 166 17.39 7.35 -16.37
CA LYS A 166 16.56 7.74 -17.53
C LYS A 166 15.89 9.09 -17.28
N SER A 167 15.53 9.78 -18.37
CA SER A 167 14.88 11.09 -18.30
C SER A 167 13.34 11.00 -18.27
N SER A 168 12.77 9.88 -18.74
CA SER A 168 11.31 9.71 -18.82
C SER A 168 10.89 8.26 -18.64
N VAL A 169 9.62 8.07 -18.30
CA VAL A 169 8.97 6.76 -18.04
C VAL A 169 7.58 6.75 -18.62
N GLU A 170 7.27 5.71 -19.38
CA GLU A 170 5.88 5.39 -19.75
C GLU A 170 5.12 4.93 -18.49
N THR A 171 4.00 5.59 -18.20
CA THR A 171 3.17 5.30 -17.03
C THR A 171 1.69 5.46 -17.34
N THR A 172 0.85 5.08 -16.39
CA THR A 172 -0.59 5.30 -16.45
C THR A 172 -0.99 6.19 -15.27
N LEU A 173 -1.63 7.31 -15.56
CA LEU A 173 -2.34 8.09 -14.55
C LEU A 173 -3.57 7.30 -14.13
N GLN A 174 -3.74 7.10 -12.83
CA GLN A 174 -4.86 6.39 -12.25
C GLN A 174 -5.55 7.26 -11.20
N VAL A 175 -6.86 7.08 -11.03
CA VAL A 175 -7.65 7.68 -9.95
C VAL A 175 -8.15 6.59 -9.01
N CYS A 176 -8.12 6.86 -7.70
CA CYS A 176 -8.65 5.95 -6.70
C CYS A 176 -10.17 5.85 -6.82
N GLU A 177 -10.69 4.63 -6.95
CA GLU A 177 -12.12 4.39 -7.13
C GLU A 177 -12.98 4.89 -5.94
N SER A 178 -12.45 4.78 -4.72
CA SER A 178 -13.14 5.18 -3.49
C SER A 178 -12.84 6.62 -3.05
N ASN A 179 -11.86 7.29 -3.67
CA ASN A 179 -11.48 8.67 -3.36
C ASN A 179 -11.09 9.42 -4.64
N PRO A 180 -12.02 10.15 -5.26
CA PRO A 180 -11.77 10.84 -6.53
C PRO A 180 -10.76 11.99 -6.43
N ALA A 181 -10.33 12.38 -5.23
CA ALA A 181 -9.25 13.34 -5.06
C ALA A 181 -7.86 12.69 -5.05
N LEU A 182 -7.77 11.36 -4.93
CA LEU A 182 -6.51 10.65 -4.88
C LEU A 182 -6.16 10.05 -6.23
N TYR A 183 -5.00 10.43 -6.77
CA TYR A 183 -4.46 9.95 -8.03
C TYR A 183 -3.09 9.32 -7.83
N ARG A 184 -2.62 8.53 -8.83
CA ARG A 184 -1.25 8.06 -8.88
C ARG A 184 -0.75 7.89 -10.31
N PHE A 185 0.54 8.06 -10.50
CA PHE A 185 1.27 7.57 -11.68
C PHE A 185 1.79 6.17 -11.36
N LYS A 186 1.21 5.16 -12.02
CA LYS A 186 1.45 3.75 -11.73
C LYS A 186 2.89 3.35 -12.02
N ASN A 187 3.58 2.76 -11.03
CA ASN A 187 4.93 2.24 -11.18
C ASN A 187 5.94 3.25 -11.74
N LEU A 188 5.73 4.56 -11.47
CA LEU A 188 6.58 5.61 -12.00
C LEU A 188 8.06 5.41 -11.62
N PHE A 189 8.30 4.99 -10.40
CA PHE A 189 9.65 4.79 -9.86
C PHE A 189 10.12 3.33 -9.89
N GLY A 190 9.32 2.44 -10.48
CA GLY A 190 9.55 1.00 -10.53
C GLY A 190 8.34 0.21 -10.03
N THR A 191 8.35 -1.10 -10.19
CA THR A 191 7.25 -1.97 -9.77
C THR A 191 6.93 -1.77 -8.30
N GLY A 192 5.66 -1.45 -7.97
CA GLY A 192 5.19 -1.17 -6.62
C GLY A 192 5.53 0.22 -6.08
N TYR A 193 6.32 1.03 -6.79
CA TYR A 193 6.60 2.42 -6.43
C TYR A 193 5.88 3.40 -7.34
N HIS A 194 4.80 3.96 -6.84
CA HIS A 194 3.94 4.92 -7.53
C HIS A 194 4.27 6.34 -7.08
N LEU A 195 3.98 7.34 -7.92
CA LEU A 195 3.85 8.73 -7.46
C LEU A 195 2.39 8.99 -7.12
N LYS A 196 2.05 9.07 -5.85
CA LYS A 196 0.70 9.44 -5.37
C LYS A 196 0.58 10.96 -5.27
N ILE A 197 -0.54 11.49 -5.74
CA ILE A 197 -0.87 12.92 -5.72
C ILE A 197 -2.30 13.11 -5.26
N THR A 198 -2.59 14.25 -4.64
CA THR A 198 -3.94 14.54 -4.12
C THR A 198 -4.45 15.85 -4.69
N ALA A 199 -5.62 15.83 -5.32
CA ALA A 199 -6.31 17.03 -5.80
C ALA A 199 -6.73 17.90 -4.60
N VAL A 200 -6.45 19.22 -4.70
CA VAL A 200 -6.70 20.18 -3.61
C VAL A 200 -7.48 21.40 -4.07
N GLY A 201 -7.69 21.58 -5.36
CA GLY A 201 -8.45 22.70 -5.92
C GLY A 201 -8.52 22.65 -7.44
N GLU A 202 -9.27 23.56 -7.99
CA GLU A 202 -9.43 23.78 -9.43
C GLU A 202 -9.09 25.22 -9.75
N GLY A 203 -8.67 25.49 -10.98
CA GLY A 203 -8.35 26.80 -11.48
C GLY A 203 -8.35 26.84 -13.00
N SER A 204 -8.09 28.01 -13.54
CA SER A 204 -7.85 28.19 -14.98
C SER A 204 -6.78 29.26 -15.22
N ASP A 205 -6.04 29.11 -16.29
CA ASP A 205 -5.05 30.06 -16.79
C ASP A 205 -5.10 30.13 -18.32
N GLU A 206 -4.06 30.70 -18.95
CA GLU A 206 -4.00 30.85 -20.42
C GLU A 206 -3.91 29.51 -21.16
N ASP A 207 -3.48 28.44 -20.49
CA ASP A 207 -3.36 27.09 -21.06
C ASP A 207 -4.65 26.26 -20.86
N GLY A 208 -5.60 26.74 -20.03
CA GLY A 208 -6.91 26.12 -19.84
C GLY A 208 -7.30 25.87 -18.40
N ASP A 209 -8.34 25.05 -18.23
CA ASP A 209 -8.79 24.61 -16.91
C ASP A 209 -7.89 23.51 -16.38
N TYR A 210 -7.56 23.57 -15.08
CA TYR A 210 -6.69 22.60 -14.43
C TYR A 210 -7.18 22.23 -13.04
N THR A 211 -6.80 21.04 -12.60
CA THR A 211 -6.85 20.61 -11.21
C THR A 211 -5.48 20.82 -10.56
N MET A 212 -5.47 21.42 -9.37
CA MET A 212 -4.27 21.63 -8.57
C MET A 212 -4.03 20.44 -7.65
N PHE A 213 -2.77 20.00 -7.54
CA PHE A 213 -2.39 18.82 -6.76
C PHE A 213 -1.34 19.11 -5.69
N ARG A 214 -1.38 18.33 -4.61
CA ARG A 214 -0.25 18.16 -3.69
C ARG A 214 0.48 16.85 -4.03
N VAL A 215 1.79 16.89 -3.88
CA VAL A 215 2.64 15.69 -3.89
C VAL A 215 3.16 15.48 -2.46
N PRO A 216 2.52 14.62 -1.66
CA PRO A 216 2.97 14.34 -0.31
C PRO A 216 4.35 13.68 -0.32
N ALA A 217 5.13 13.89 0.75
CA ALA A 217 6.44 13.27 0.88
C ALA A 217 6.34 11.74 0.81
N GLN A 218 7.03 11.13 -0.14
CA GLN A 218 7.00 9.69 -0.38
C GLN A 218 8.31 9.16 -0.95
N SER A 219 8.58 7.87 -0.68
CA SER A 219 9.79 7.21 -1.16
C SER A 219 9.67 6.89 -2.66
N THR A 220 10.78 7.02 -3.38
CA THR A 220 10.91 6.54 -4.77
C THR A 220 11.37 5.10 -4.86
N GLY A 221 11.77 4.48 -3.73
CA GLY A 221 12.35 3.14 -3.70
C GLY A 221 13.76 3.02 -4.25
N LEU A 222 14.39 4.13 -4.59
CA LEU A 222 15.75 4.16 -5.11
C LEU A 222 16.69 4.87 -4.15
N ASP A 223 17.97 4.53 -4.22
CA ASP A 223 19.02 5.25 -3.54
C ASP A 223 19.64 6.30 -4.48
N TYR A 224 19.96 7.46 -3.94
CA TYR A 224 20.71 8.49 -4.65
C TYR A 224 22.17 8.47 -4.23
N ARG A 225 23.02 7.93 -5.07
CA ARG A 225 24.46 7.76 -4.82
C ARG A 225 24.72 7.08 -3.47
N THR A 226 25.60 7.68 -2.65
CA THR A 226 25.92 7.24 -1.28
C THR A 226 25.09 7.94 -0.21
N PHE A 227 24.13 8.81 -0.61
CA PHE A 227 23.33 9.61 0.32
C PHE A 227 22.07 8.87 0.83
N GLY A 228 21.81 7.66 0.34
CA GLY A 228 20.69 6.80 0.76
C GLY A 228 19.40 7.05 0.00
N ALA A 229 18.29 6.61 0.60
CA ALA A 229 16.99 6.55 -0.04
C ALA A 229 16.50 7.92 -0.54
N LEU A 230 16.16 7.99 -1.83
CA LEU A 230 15.59 9.15 -2.50
C LEU A 230 14.08 9.21 -2.26
N SER A 231 13.60 10.36 -1.87
CA SER A 231 12.18 10.70 -1.71
C SER A 231 11.80 11.89 -2.55
N VAL A 232 10.50 12.06 -2.79
CA VAL A 232 9.92 13.17 -3.56
C VAL A 232 8.78 13.81 -2.78
N ARG A 233 8.58 15.13 -2.96
CA ARG A 233 7.41 15.90 -2.50
C ARG A 233 7.24 17.15 -3.36
N ASP A 234 6.11 17.87 -3.25
CA ASP A 234 5.98 19.20 -3.87
C ASP A 234 6.86 20.24 -3.15
N VAL A 235 7.19 21.31 -3.88
CA VAL A 235 8.02 22.40 -3.35
C VAL A 235 7.29 23.16 -2.24
N ALA A 236 5.94 23.26 -2.31
CA ALA A 236 5.15 23.90 -1.25
C ALA A 236 5.25 23.14 0.09
N ALA A 237 5.26 21.80 0.05
CA ALA A 237 5.50 20.98 1.24
C ALA A 237 6.91 21.16 1.80
N TRP A 238 7.90 21.36 0.93
CA TRP A 238 9.27 21.66 1.35
C TRP A 238 9.40 23.03 1.99
N GLN A 239 8.82 24.06 1.34
CA GLN A 239 8.88 25.46 1.80
C GLN A 239 7.90 25.75 2.95
N ASN A 240 7.00 24.80 3.27
CA ASN A 240 5.92 24.97 4.24
C ASN A 240 5.05 26.21 3.94
N SER A 241 4.78 26.47 2.66
CA SER A 241 3.93 27.57 2.19
C SER A 241 3.23 27.19 0.88
N ASP A 242 1.93 27.40 0.84
CA ASP A 242 1.11 27.14 -0.35
C ASP A 242 1.39 28.14 -1.50
N ASP A 243 2.10 29.24 -1.23
CA ASP A 243 2.57 30.18 -2.27
C ASP A 243 3.51 29.51 -3.28
N PHE A 244 4.09 28.36 -2.92
CA PHE A 244 4.97 27.55 -3.77
C PHE A 244 4.25 26.33 -4.37
N LEU A 245 2.93 26.27 -4.30
CA LEU A 245 2.17 25.17 -4.91
C LEU A 245 1.96 25.45 -6.39
N ASP A 246 2.66 24.68 -7.22
CA ASP A 246 2.56 24.75 -8.67
C ASP A 246 2.66 23.34 -9.27
N CYS A 247 1.63 22.55 -8.98
CA CYS A 247 1.44 21.21 -9.51
C CYS A 247 0.06 21.15 -10.14
N LYS A 248 -0.01 21.05 -11.47
CA LYS A 248 -1.24 21.14 -12.23
C LYS A 248 -1.41 19.96 -13.17
N LEU A 249 -2.64 19.55 -13.35
CA LEU A 249 -3.07 18.63 -14.40
C LEU A 249 -4.23 19.30 -15.14
N TYR A 250 -4.04 19.57 -16.43
CA TYR A 250 -5.02 20.23 -17.29
C TYR A 250 -6.13 19.27 -17.72
N SER A 251 -7.20 19.81 -18.29
CA SER A 251 -8.37 19.04 -18.75
C SER A 251 -8.06 18.02 -19.84
N ASP A 252 -6.98 18.23 -20.61
CA ASP A 252 -6.45 17.29 -21.60
C ASP A 252 -5.53 16.22 -21.00
N HIS A 253 -5.39 16.23 -19.67
CA HIS A 253 -4.50 15.38 -18.86
C HIS A 253 -2.99 15.64 -19.04
N SER A 254 -2.57 16.66 -19.76
CA SER A 254 -1.21 17.16 -19.66
C SER A 254 -0.97 17.83 -18.31
N GLY A 255 0.26 17.88 -17.84
CA GLY A 255 0.51 18.54 -16.57
C GLY A 255 1.96 18.65 -16.18
N PHE A 256 2.19 19.41 -15.15
CA PHE A 256 3.51 19.57 -14.54
C PHE A 256 3.42 19.60 -13.02
N PHE A 257 4.53 19.21 -12.39
CA PHE A 257 4.64 19.06 -10.94
C PHE A 257 5.93 19.70 -10.48
N TRP A 258 5.84 20.79 -9.73
CA TRP A 258 7.01 21.43 -9.12
C TRP A 258 7.47 20.59 -7.93
N ALA A 259 8.37 19.65 -8.23
CA ALA A 259 8.81 18.59 -7.34
C ALA A 259 10.15 18.89 -6.71
N GLN A 260 10.31 18.53 -5.44
CA GLN A 260 11.60 18.45 -4.76
C GLN A 260 11.95 16.98 -4.52
N TYR A 261 13.13 16.58 -4.96
CA TYR A 261 13.76 15.31 -4.60
C TYR A 261 14.72 15.52 -3.44
N PHE A 262 14.68 14.62 -2.45
CA PHE A 262 15.47 14.76 -1.24
C PHE A 262 15.88 13.41 -0.65
N VAL A 263 16.95 13.45 0.13
CA VAL A 263 17.47 12.33 0.94
C VAL A 263 17.47 12.75 2.41
N SER A 264 17.74 11.83 3.33
CA SER A 264 17.81 12.16 4.78
C SER A 264 18.83 13.27 5.09
N ALA A 265 19.90 13.37 4.30
CA ALA A 265 20.94 14.40 4.45
C ALA A 265 20.52 15.79 3.91
N GLY A 266 19.41 15.89 3.17
CA GLY A 266 18.92 17.18 2.66
C GLY A 266 18.36 17.16 1.23
N ASN A 267 18.37 18.34 0.62
CA ASN A 267 17.85 18.57 -0.72
C ASN A 267 18.77 17.94 -1.80
N ALA A 268 18.20 17.10 -2.68
CA ALA A 268 18.91 16.55 -3.83
C ALA A 268 18.63 17.32 -5.13
N GLY A 269 17.65 18.22 -5.13
CA GLY A 269 17.28 19.09 -6.25
C GLY A 269 15.78 19.32 -6.31
N TYR A 270 15.38 20.35 -7.05
CA TYR A 270 13.99 20.65 -7.33
C TYR A 270 13.82 21.20 -8.75
N GLY A 271 12.64 21.06 -9.31
CA GLY A 271 12.31 21.49 -10.66
C GLY A 271 10.95 20.97 -11.09
N TYR A 272 10.59 21.25 -12.33
CA TYR A 272 9.34 20.80 -12.90
C TYR A 272 9.53 19.42 -13.54
N ASP A 273 8.77 18.45 -13.05
CA ASP A 273 8.50 17.21 -13.77
C ASP A 273 7.26 17.42 -14.63
N GLU A 274 7.16 16.73 -15.76
CA GLU A 274 6.07 16.91 -16.74
C GLU A 274 5.40 15.58 -17.06
N PHE A 275 4.10 15.61 -17.31
CA PHE A 275 3.35 14.48 -17.84
C PHE A 275 2.67 14.87 -19.14
N ALA A 276 2.94 14.10 -20.20
CA ALA A 276 2.29 14.22 -21.50
C ALA A 276 1.45 12.97 -21.75
N PRO A 277 0.11 13.10 -21.96
CA PRO A 277 -0.74 11.98 -22.31
C PRO A 277 -0.35 11.38 -23.66
N ALA A 278 -0.56 10.08 -23.82
CA ALA A 278 -0.45 9.43 -25.12
C ALA A 278 -1.64 9.85 -26.01
N GLU A 279 -1.38 10.06 -27.29
CA GLU A 279 -2.41 10.35 -28.30
C GLU A 279 -3.41 9.19 -28.49
#